data_60e8874fb250e792c776c09a83e3853f
#
_entry.id   60e8874fb250e792c776c09a83e3853f
#
_cell.length_a   1.000
_cell.length_b   1.000
_cell.length_c   1.000
_cell.angle_alpha   90.00
_cell.angle_beta   90.00
_cell.angle_gamma   90.00
#
_symmetry.space_group_name_H-M   'P 1'
#
loop_
_entity.id
_entity.type
_entity.pdbx_description
1 polymer ?
#
loop_
_entity_poly.entity_id
_entity_poly.type
_entity_poly.pdbx_seq_one_letter_code
_entity_poly.pdbx_strand_id
1 'polypeptide(L)' 'MTGPISPDEFFSRLFSSKAARSGAVVRRQVRDVERYVGREHFLLELRRRGFPVIENAGQFIIFCNQEPIERVI' A
#
# COMPACT_ATOMS: atom_id res chain seq x y z
N MET A 1 23.50 -3.04 -7.04
CA MET A 1 23.44 -3.07 -5.61
C MET A 1 21.99 -3.17 -5.13
N THR A 2 21.70 -4.16 -4.37
CA THR A 2 20.30 -4.47 -4.10
C THR A 2 20.03 -4.67 -2.62
N GLY A 3 20.54 -3.79 -1.80
CA GLY A 3 20.18 -3.85 -0.40
C GLY A 3 18.69 -3.60 -0.20
N PRO A 4 18.16 -3.94 0.96
CA PRO A 4 16.77 -3.64 1.26
C PRO A 4 16.54 -2.14 1.26
N ILE A 5 15.40 -1.73 0.74
CA ILE A 5 15.04 -0.32 0.76
C ILE A 5 14.49 0.03 2.14
N SER A 6 14.58 1.31 2.51
CA SER A 6 14.03 1.77 3.77
C SER A 6 12.50 1.87 3.67
N PRO A 7 11.80 1.89 4.80
CA PRO A 7 10.36 2.14 4.78
C PRO A 7 10.00 3.42 4.06
N ASP A 8 10.77 4.49 4.28
CA ASP A 8 10.49 5.77 3.61
C ASP A 8 10.61 5.63 2.10
N GLU A 9 11.61 4.91 1.64
CA GLU A 9 11.80 4.68 0.21
C GLU A 9 10.68 3.82 -0.37
N PHE A 10 10.24 2.82 0.37
CA PHE A 10 9.12 1.98 -0.03
C PHE A 10 7.87 2.84 -0.24
N PHE A 11 7.54 3.68 0.72
CA PHE A 11 6.38 4.54 0.62
C PHE A 11 6.54 5.57 -0.49
N SER A 12 7.73 6.12 -0.66
CA SER A 12 7.98 7.07 -1.73
C SER A 12 7.71 6.45 -3.10
N ARG A 13 8.19 5.24 -3.31
CA ARG A 13 7.95 4.52 -4.58
C ARG A 13 6.47 4.21 -4.78
N LEU A 14 5.80 3.78 -3.70
CA LEU A 14 4.39 3.45 -3.78
C LEU A 14 3.56 4.67 -4.15
N PHE A 15 3.75 5.77 -3.44
CA PHE A 15 2.89 6.95 -3.60
C PHE A 15 3.27 7.82 -4.77
N SER A 16 4.45 7.62 -5.34
CA SER A 16 4.85 8.35 -6.55
C SER A 16 4.43 7.63 -7.82
N SER A 17 3.90 6.42 -7.71
CA SER A 17 3.44 5.69 -8.88
C SER A 17 2.27 6.43 -9.55
N LYS A 18 2.15 6.23 -10.86
CA LYS A 18 1.07 6.88 -11.60
C LYS A 18 -0.29 6.49 -11.06
N ALA A 19 -0.46 5.20 -10.73
CA ALA A 19 -1.73 4.71 -10.19
C ALA A 19 -2.08 5.41 -8.89
N ALA A 20 -1.09 5.52 -7.97
CA ALA A 20 -1.34 6.17 -6.69
C ALA A 20 -1.71 7.63 -6.87
N ARG A 21 -1.00 8.34 -7.75
CA ARG A 21 -1.24 9.76 -7.96
C ARG A 21 -2.58 10.04 -8.63
N SER A 22 -3.09 9.08 -9.37
CA SER A 22 -4.39 9.24 -10.04
C SER A 22 -5.56 8.75 -9.19
N GLY A 23 -5.30 8.30 -7.96
CA GLY A 23 -6.35 7.80 -7.08
C GLY A 23 -6.81 6.39 -7.42
N ALA A 24 -5.99 5.65 -8.16
CA ALA A 24 -6.35 4.30 -8.58
C ALA A 24 -5.85 3.26 -7.58
N VAL A 25 -5.90 2.00 -7.99
CA VAL A 25 -5.55 0.86 -7.15
C VAL A 25 -4.09 0.50 -7.35
N VAL A 26 -3.39 0.24 -6.24
CA VAL A 26 -2.02 -0.25 -6.25
C VAL A 26 -2.00 -1.57 -5.49
N ARG A 27 -1.23 -2.54 -5.99
CA ARG A 27 -1.09 -3.84 -5.34
C ARG A 27 0.34 -4.04 -4.90
N ARG A 28 0.51 -4.65 -3.73
CA ARG A 28 1.82 -5.02 -3.20
C ARG A 28 1.71 -6.36 -2.52
N GLN A 29 2.74 -7.19 -2.64
CA GLN A 29 2.73 -8.48 -1.96
C GLN A 29 2.90 -8.27 -0.47
N VAL A 30 2.11 -8.99 0.31
CA VAL A 30 2.16 -8.90 1.77
C VAL A 30 3.57 -9.20 2.27
N ARG A 31 4.23 -10.24 1.71
CA ARG A 31 5.57 -10.61 2.16
C ARG A 31 6.59 -9.51 1.92
N ASP A 32 6.44 -8.74 0.83
CA ASP A 32 7.36 -7.63 0.56
C ASP A 32 7.12 -6.48 1.55
N VAL A 33 5.86 -6.19 1.83
CA VAL A 33 5.53 -5.18 2.83
C VAL A 33 6.10 -5.57 4.18
N GLU A 34 5.91 -6.84 4.57
CA GLU A 34 6.43 -7.30 5.87
C GLU A 34 7.94 -7.27 5.92
N ARG A 35 8.59 -7.55 4.80
CA ARG A 35 10.05 -7.56 4.72
C ARG A 35 10.65 -6.15 4.79
N TYR A 36 10.08 -5.18 4.08
CA TYR A 36 10.68 -3.87 3.93
C TYR A 36 10.14 -2.83 4.89
N VAL A 37 8.91 -2.97 5.33
CA VAL A 37 8.24 -1.95 6.15
C VAL A 37 7.77 -2.51 7.47
N GLY A 38 7.17 -3.70 7.45
CA GLY A 38 6.42 -4.23 8.57
C GLY A 38 4.94 -3.93 8.40
N ARG A 39 4.12 -4.93 8.73
CA ARG A 39 2.67 -4.85 8.51
C ARG A 39 2.04 -3.69 9.27
N GLU A 40 2.40 -3.55 10.53
CA GLU A 40 1.81 -2.52 11.39
C GLU A 40 2.13 -1.12 10.90
N HIS A 41 3.40 -0.87 10.63
CA HIS A 41 3.85 0.42 10.12
C HIS A 41 3.15 0.77 8.80
N PHE A 42 3.05 -0.22 7.91
CA PHE A 42 2.41 -0.05 6.62
C PHE A 42 0.95 0.36 6.77
N LEU A 43 0.20 -0.37 7.60
CA LEU A 43 -1.23 -0.10 7.77
C LEU A 43 -1.48 1.23 8.47
N LEU A 44 -0.62 1.59 9.43
CA LEU A 44 -0.73 2.88 10.10
C LEU A 44 -0.55 4.04 9.13
N GLU A 45 0.43 3.93 8.25
CA GLU A 45 0.68 5.00 7.28
C GLU A 45 -0.49 5.17 6.30
N LEU A 46 -1.05 4.06 5.84
CA LEU A 46 -2.18 4.12 4.91
C LEU A 46 -3.44 4.63 5.61
N ARG A 47 -3.62 4.25 6.87
CA ARG A 47 -4.72 4.79 7.65
C ARG A 47 -4.59 6.30 7.83
N ARG A 48 -3.38 6.77 8.09
CA ARG A 48 -3.11 8.21 8.22
C ARG A 48 -3.46 8.97 6.96
N ARG A 49 -3.26 8.35 5.80
CA ARG A 49 -3.60 8.96 4.51
C ARG A 49 -5.07 8.78 4.15
N GLY A 50 -5.80 7.94 4.88
CA GLY A 50 -7.19 7.66 4.58
C GLY A 50 -7.38 6.75 3.38
N PHE A 51 -6.39 5.93 3.04
CA PHE A 51 -6.45 5.02 1.91
C PHE A 51 -6.93 3.65 2.39
N PRO A 52 -8.09 3.17 1.91
CA PRO A 52 -8.54 1.82 2.25
C PRO A 52 -7.61 0.77 1.68
N VAL A 53 -7.41 -0.30 2.45
CA VAL A 53 -6.56 -1.42 2.06
C VAL A 53 -7.31 -2.70 2.34
N ILE A 54 -7.29 -3.64 1.40
CA ILE A 54 -7.79 -4.99 1.63
C ILE A 54 -6.69 -5.97 1.34
N GLU A 55 -6.83 -7.17 1.87
CA GLU A 55 -5.85 -8.24 1.67
C GLU A 55 -6.55 -9.38 0.98
N ASN A 56 -5.91 -9.92 -0.07
CA ASN A 56 -6.46 -11.05 -0.79
C ASN A 56 -5.33 -11.82 -1.45
N ALA A 57 -5.30 -13.12 -1.24
CA ALA A 57 -4.36 -14.02 -1.90
C ALA A 57 -2.91 -13.57 -1.77
N GLY A 58 -2.51 -13.15 -0.58
CA GLY A 58 -1.14 -12.73 -0.30
C GLY A 58 -0.77 -11.37 -0.84
N GLN A 59 -1.76 -10.58 -1.22
CA GLN A 59 -1.53 -9.21 -1.70
C GLN A 59 -2.33 -8.21 -0.90
N PHE A 60 -1.73 -7.05 -0.66
CA PHE A 60 -2.45 -5.87 -0.22
C PHE A 60 -2.93 -5.13 -1.45
N ILE A 61 -4.21 -4.77 -1.45
CA ILE A 61 -4.82 -3.98 -2.52
C ILE A 61 -5.16 -2.64 -1.92
N ILE A 62 -4.48 -1.61 -2.39
CA ILE A 62 -4.54 -0.27 -1.80
C ILE A 62 -5.34 0.64 -2.72
N PHE A 63 -6.39 1.23 -2.17
CA PHE A 63 -7.21 2.17 -2.93
C PHE A 63 -6.72 3.57 -2.57
N CYS A 64 -6.00 4.20 -3.50
CA CYS A 64 -5.31 5.46 -3.25
C CYS A 64 -6.26 6.66 -3.35
N ASN A 65 -7.40 6.54 -2.70
CA ASN A 65 -8.38 7.61 -2.58
C ASN A 65 -9.08 7.45 -1.24
N GLN A 66 -9.91 8.39 -0.87
CA GLN A 66 -10.56 8.40 0.44
C GLN A 66 -12.01 7.96 0.37
N GLU A 67 -12.40 7.30 -0.71
CA GLU A 67 -13.75 6.78 -0.85
C GLU A 67 -13.89 5.45 -0.11
N PRO A 68 -15.04 5.21 0.51
CA PRO A 68 -15.24 3.92 1.18
C PRO A 68 -15.36 2.79 0.18
N ILE A 69 -14.91 1.61 0.60
CA ILE A 69 -15.06 0.41 -0.20
C ILE A 69 -16.44 -0.16 0.06
N GLU A 70 -17.16 -0.47 -1.01
CA GLU A 70 -18.47 -1.11 -0.90
C GLU A 70 -18.40 -2.51 -1.50
N ARG A 71 -18.83 -3.47 -0.71
CA ARG A 71 -18.91 -4.85 -1.19
C ARG A 71 -20.22 -5.00 -1.97
N VAL A 72 -20.12 -5.40 -3.23
CA VAL A 72 -21.31 -5.50 -4.09
C VAL A 72 -21.76 -6.94 -4.29
N ILE A 73 -20.97 -7.91 -3.82
CA ILE A 73 -21.39 -9.31 -3.84
C ILE A 73 -20.74 -10.10 -2.71
#